data_e55c050bb894d2b37b54d07ad4fe9a6b
#
_entry.id   e55c050bb894d2b37b54d07ad4fe9a6b
#
_cell.length_a   1.000
_cell.length_b   1.000
_cell.length_c   1.000
_cell.angle_alpha   90.00
_cell.angle_beta   90.00
_cell.angle_gamma   90.00
#
_symmetry.space_group_name_H-M   'P 1'
#
loop_
_entity.id
_entity.type
_entity.pdbx_description
1 polymer ?
#
loop_
_entity_poly.entity_id
_entity_poly.type
_entity_poly.pdbx_seq_one_letter_code
_entity_poly.pdbx_strand_id
1 'polypeptide(L)'
;MTPHKKHTIRLTFIDSLRSIAILLMLEGHFITHSLLPVYRDDNNPIYALWKFSRGLTAPVFFSISGLIFTYLLLKDKNKGFQNKRLKKGVKRGALLLLLGYLLQLKLYKVFFSEIPLFTDLFSIFHVLQCIGSSLILIVCIYLFNTYFLKIPLGLLLFVLGIAVFLGTPTLLNLEYTGVPKFLENI
;
A
#
# COMPACT_ATOMS: atom_id res chain seq x y z
N MET A 1 42.35 -17.73 6.29
CA MET A 1 41.53 -16.61 5.76
C MET A 1 40.09 -16.81 6.20
N THR A 2 39.66 -16.11 7.26
CA THR A 2 38.29 -16.18 7.78
C THR A 2 37.39 -15.35 6.87
N PRO A 3 36.23 -15.86 6.41
CA PRO A 3 35.34 -15.11 5.56
C PRO A 3 34.75 -13.94 6.35
N HIS A 4 34.99 -12.73 5.88
CA HIS A 4 34.39 -11.51 6.40
C HIS A 4 32.86 -11.62 6.33
N LYS A 5 32.23 -11.88 7.46
CA LYS A 5 30.78 -11.88 7.61
C LYS A 5 30.27 -10.48 7.31
N LYS A 6 29.67 -10.28 6.13
CA LYS A 6 28.99 -9.03 5.78
C LYS A 6 27.94 -8.73 6.84
N HIS A 7 28.24 -7.79 7.74
CA HIS A 7 27.24 -7.23 8.66
C HIS A 7 26.14 -6.56 7.83
N THR A 8 25.06 -7.29 7.60
CA THR A 8 23.83 -6.69 7.13
C THR A 8 23.27 -5.87 8.29
N ILE A 9 23.29 -4.55 8.15
CA ILE A 9 22.63 -3.65 9.12
C ILE A 9 21.14 -4.02 9.06
N ARG A 10 20.69 -4.76 10.05
CA ARG A 10 19.28 -5.09 10.26
C ARG A 10 18.67 -3.89 10.96
N LEU A 11 17.75 -3.23 10.31
CA LEU A 11 16.95 -2.16 10.92
C LEU A 11 15.85 -2.80 11.78
N THR A 12 16.26 -3.39 12.90
CA THR A 12 15.37 -4.14 13.81
C THR A 12 14.17 -3.33 14.26
N PHE A 13 14.35 -2.02 14.47
CA PHE A 13 13.25 -1.13 14.81
C PHE A 13 12.14 -1.11 13.73
N ILE A 14 12.54 -1.05 12.47
CA ILE A 14 11.59 -1.01 11.35
C ILE A 14 10.90 -2.36 11.17
N ASP A 15 11.64 -3.46 11.36
CA ASP A 15 11.06 -4.80 11.32
C ASP A 15 10.05 -5.00 12.47
N SER A 16 10.35 -4.47 13.67
CA SER A 16 9.42 -4.51 14.81
C SER A 16 8.16 -3.69 14.55
N LEU A 17 8.28 -2.46 14.04
CA LEU A 17 7.13 -1.62 13.70
C LEU A 17 6.23 -2.30 12.65
N ARG A 18 6.82 -2.94 11.64
CA ARG A 18 6.06 -3.69 10.63
C ARG A 18 5.31 -4.86 11.27
N SER A 19 5.96 -5.61 12.17
CA SER A 19 5.33 -6.74 12.85
C SER A 19 4.16 -6.28 13.71
N ILE A 20 4.32 -5.19 14.45
CA ILE A 20 3.24 -4.58 15.25
C ILE A 20 2.09 -4.14 14.35
N ALA A 21 2.37 -3.45 13.23
CA ALA A 21 1.33 -3.01 12.30
C ALA A 21 0.54 -4.18 11.71
N ILE A 22 1.21 -5.30 11.39
CA ILE A 22 0.56 -6.53 10.90
C ILE A 22 -0.34 -7.13 11.98
N LEU A 23 0.13 -7.22 13.23
CA LEU A 23 -0.66 -7.76 14.35
C LEU A 23 -1.90 -6.90 14.61
N LEU A 24 -1.75 -5.57 14.64
CA LEU A 24 -2.88 -4.66 14.81
C LEU A 24 -3.87 -4.72 13.63
N MET A 25 -3.38 -4.95 12.42
CA MET A 25 -4.26 -5.15 11.25
C MET A 25 -5.05 -6.45 11.38
N LEU A 26 -4.40 -7.54 11.80
CA LEU A 26 -5.06 -8.83 12.02
C LEU A 26 -6.12 -8.73 13.13
N GLU A 27 -5.77 -8.12 14.25
CA GLU A 27 -6.67 -7.86 15.38
C GLU A 27 -7.87 -7.01 14.92
N GLY A 28 -7.63 -5.92 14.18
CA GLY A 28 -8.68 -5.05 13.67
C GLY A 28 -9.66 -5.77 12.74
N HIS A 29 -9.18 -6.68 11.87
CA HIS A 29 -10.05 -7.51 11.06
C HIS A 29 -10.86 -8.50 11.92
N PHE A 30 -10.20 -9.18 12.85
CA PHE A 30 -10.87 -10.14 13.73
C PHE A 30 -11.98 -9.48 14.53
N ILE A 31 -11.71 -8.39 15.24
CA ILE A 31 -12.71 -7.68 16.07
C ILE A 31 -13.85 -7.15 15.21
N THR A 32 -13.55 -6.62 14.01
CA THR A 32 -14.61 -6.13 13.11
C THR A 32 -15.61 -7.21 12.72
N HIS A 33 -15.16 -8.44 12.55
CA HIS A 33 -16.05 -9.55 12.17
C HIS A 33 -16.71 -10.24 13.37
N SER A 34 -16.03 -10.24 14.53
CA SER A 34 -16.49 -10.97 15.73
C SER A 34 -17.32 -10.11 16.68
N LEU A 35 -17.14 -8.77 16.68
CA LEU A 35 -17.84 -7.90 17.59
C LEU A 35 -19.30 -7.71 17.17
N LEU A 36 -20.22 -8.01 18.09
CA LEU A 36 -21.65 -7.80 17.87
C LEU A 36 -21.97 -6.31 17.69
N PRO A 37 -22.98 -5.96 16.86
CA PRO A 37 -23.37 -4.56 16.59
C PRO A 37 -23.68 -3.74 17.84
N VAL A 38 -24.21 -4.38 18.89
CA VAL A 38 -24.55 -3.73 20.18
C VAL A 38 -23.33 -3.12 20.87
N TYR A 39 -22.12 -3.68 20.65
CA TYR A 39 -20.89 -3.18 21.26
C TYR A 39 -20.14 -2.19 20.36
N ARG A 40 -20.68 -1.86 19.19
CA ARG A 40 -20.09 -0.89 18.24
C ARG A 40 -20.67 0.52 18.48
N ASP A 41 -20.58 0.99 19.71
CA ASP A 41 -21.05 2.33 20.07
C ASP A 41 -19.90 3.33 20.04
N ASP A 42 -19.97 4.29 19.13
CA ASP A 42 -18.98 5.37 18.99
C ASP A 42 -18.93 6.30 20.21
N ASN A 43 -19.95 6.31 21.08
CA ASN A 43 -19.95 7.04 22.33
C ASN A 43 -19.15 6.35 23.43
N ASN A 44 -18.84 5.07 23.26
CA ASN A 44 -17.98 4.35 24.18
C ASN A 44 -16.50 4.73 23.95
N PRO A 45 -15.81 5.34 24.91
CA PRO A 45 -14.44 5.82 24.73
C PRO A 45 -13.45 4.70 24.43
N ILE A 46 -13.69 3.48 24.92
CA ILE A 46 -12.83 2.32 24.64
C ILE A 46 -12.95 1.91 23.17
N TYR A 47 -14.18 1.84 22.66
CA TYR A 47 -14.42 1.52 21.26
C TYR A 47 -13.89 2.62 20.32
N ALA A 48 -14.09 3.89 20.67
CA ALA A 48 -13.58 5.04 19.91
C ALA A 48 -12.06 5.03 19.83
N LEU A 49 -11.36 4.76 20.96
CA LEU A 49 -9.89 4.65 20.99
C LEU A 49 -9.39 3.48 20.13
N TRP A 50 -10.06 2.33 20.23
CA TRP A 50 -9.73 1.17 19.39
C TRP A 50 -9.94 1.47 17.90
N LYS A 51 -11.07 2.09 17.54
CA LYS A 51 -11.39 2.48 16.15
C LYS A 51 -10.34 3.46 15.59
N PHE A 52 -9.89 4.42 16.40
CA PHE A 52 -8.80 5.34 16.03
C PHE A 52 -7.48 4.59 15.81
N SER A 53 -7.08 3.72 16.74
CA SER A 53 -5.84 2.92 16.64
C SER A 53 -5.84 2.05 15.39
N ARG A 54 -6.97 1.41 15.11
CA ARG A 54 -7.18 0.62 13.89
C ARG A 54 -7.01 1.46 12.63
N GLY A 55 -7.52 2.70 12.63
CA GLY A 55 -7.38 3.62 11.50
C GLY A 55 -5.91 3.95 11.15
N LEU A 56 -5.02 3.94 12.15
CA LEU A 56 -3.60 4.25 11.98
C LEU A 56 -2.78 3.07 11.41
N THR A 57 -3.28 1.84 11.48
CA THR A 57 -2.49 0.65 11.10
C THR A 57 -2.09 0.64 9.63
N ALA A 58 -3.01 0.97 8.72
CA ALA A 58 -2.75 1.02 7.29
C ALA A 58 -1.76 2.15 6.93
N PRO A 59 -1.96 3.42 7.32
CA PRO A 59 -0.99 4.49 7.08
C PRO A 59 0.41 4.17 7.60
N VAL A 60 0.55 3.61 8.80
CA VAL A 60 1.85 3.21 9.36
C VAL A 60 2.51 2.12 8.51
N PHE A 61 1.75 1.10 8.13
CA PHE A 61 2.27 0.01 7.29
C PHE A 61 2.72 0.51 5.91
N PHE A 62 1.95 1.40 5.27
CA PHE A 62 2.30 2.03 4.00
C PHE A 62 3.58 2.86 4.12
N SER A 63 3.66 3.72 5.14
CA SER A 63 4.82 4.59 5.37
C SER A 63 6.10 3.78 5.56
N ILE A 64 6.06 2.75 6.40
CA ILE A 64 7.21 1.87 6.65
C ILE A 64 7.61 1.12 5.37
N SER A 65 6.64 0.59 4.64
CA SER A 65 6.92 -0.18 3.42
C SER A 65 7.52 0.69 2.32
N GLY A 66 7.00 1.90 2.12
CA GLY A 66 7.53 2.88 1.18
C GLY A 66 8.93 3.36 1.56
N LEU A 67 9.16 3.68 2.85
CA LEU A 67 10.44 4.13 3.37
C LEU A 67 11.53 3.07 3.16
N ILE A 68 11.27 1.83 3.56
CA ILE A 68 12.25 0.74 3.40
C ILE A 68 12.55 0.50 1.93
N PHE A 69 11.52 0.46 1.09
CA PHE A 69 11.69 0.21 -0.33
C PHE A 69 12.55 1.31 -0.98
N THR A 70 12.21 2.58 -0.73
CA THR A 70 12.96 3.73 -1.26
C THR A 70 14.39 3.76 -0.73
N TYR A 71 14.60 3.51 0.56
CA TYR A 71 15.93 3.42 1.16
C TYR A 71 16.79 2.34 0.49
N LEU A 72 16.24 1.14 0.32
CA LEU A 72 16.95 0.03 -0.33
C LEU A 72 17.22 0.30 -1.82
N LEU A 73 16.32 1.02 -2.50
CA LEU A 73 16.46 1.41 -3.89
C LEU A 73 17.63 2.40 -4.07
N LEU A 74 17.74 3.38 -3.16
CA LEU A 74 18.80 4.38 -3.17
C LEU A 74 20.15 3.82 -2.74
N LYS A 75 20.16 2.81 -1.85
CA LYS A 75 21.40 2.20 -1.33
C LYS A 75 22.10 1.31 -2.36
N ASP A 76 21.44 0.86 -3.41
CA ASP A 76 22.05 0.04 -4.44
C ASP A 76 23.03 0.89 -5.26
N LYS A 77 24.26 0.37 -5.45
CA LYS A 77 25.33 1.07 -6.22
C LYS A 77 24.98 1.19 -7.70
N ASN A 78 24.21 0.24 -8.24
CA ASN A 78 23.80 0.23 -9.63
C ASN A 78 22.58 1.14 -9.81
N LYS A 79 22.67 2.07 -10.77
CA LYS A 79 21.60 3.02 -11.08
C LYS A 79 20.77 2.54 -12.30
N GLY A 80 19.55 3.04 -12.41
CA GLY A 80 18.67 2.75 -13.53
C GLY A 80 18.29 1.27 -13.62
N PHE A 81 18.15 0.74 -14.80
CA PHE A 81 17.71 -0.65 -15.05
C PHE A 81 18.67 -1.74 -14.50
N GLN A 82 19.92 -1.42 -14.23
CA GLN A 82 20.88 -2.35 -13.65
C GLN A 82 20.67 -2.58 -12.14
N ASN A 83 19.83 -1.76 -11.50
CA ASN A 83 19.52 -1.90 -10.08
C ASN A 83 18.70 -3.17 -9.84
N LYS A 84 19.28 -4.12 -9.11
CA LYS A 84 18.64 -5.42 -8.80
C LYS A 84 17.37 -5.26 -7.96
N ARG A 85 17.24 -4.13 -7.26
CA ARG A 85 16.07 -3.84 -6.41
C ARG A 85 14.83 -3.49 -7.23
N LEU A 86 15.00 -2.94 -8.44
CA LEU A 86 13.87 -2.67 -9.34
C LEU A 86 13.10 -3.94 -9.68
N LYS A 87 13.80 -4.97 -10.18
CA LYS A 87 13.17 -6.26 -10.51
C LYS A 87 12.44 -6.87 -9.31
N LYS A 88 13.06 -6.78 -8.12
CA LYS A 88 12.43 -7.26 -6.89
C LYS A 88 11.21 -6.43 -6.50
N GLY A 89 11.25 -5.11 -6.68
CA GLY A 89 10.14 -4.20 -6.41
C GLY A 89 8.95 -4.48 -7.31
N VAL A 90 9.18 -4.53 -8.63
CA VAL A 90 8.13 -4.84 -9.62
C VAL A 90 7.53 -6.22 -9.35
N LYS A 91 8.38 -7.25 -9.12
CA LYS A 91 7.87 -8.60 -8.81
C LYS A 91 7.00 -8.63 -7.56
N ARG A 92 7.40 -7.91 -6.50
CA ARG A 92 6.59 -7.81 -5.26
C ARG A 92 5.30 -7.03 -5.50
N GLY A 93 5.37 -5.90 -6.21
CA GLY A 93 4.18 -5.12 -6.57
C GLY A 93 3.19 -5.93 -7.39
N ALA A 94 3.66 -6.62 -8.44
CA ALA A 94 2.83 -7.48 -9.26
C ALA A 94 2.23 -8.66 -8.47
N LEU A 95 3.01 -9.28 -7.57
CA LEU A 95 2.52 -10.36 -6.69
C LEU A 95 1.41 -9.84 -5.75
N LEU A 96 1.58 -8.66 -5.15
CA LEU A 96 0.58 -8.07 -4.26
C LEU A 96 -0.70 -7.69 -5.01
N LEU A 97 -0.58 -7.17 -6.22
CA LEU A 97 -1.73 -6.92 -7.10
C LEU A 97 -2.47 -8.22 -7.42
N LEU A 98 -1.73 -9.24 -7.84
CA LEU A 98 -2.32 -10.56 -8.14
C LEU A 98 -3.02 -11.17 -6.94
N LEU A 99 -2.38 -11.15 -5.76
CA LEU A 99 -2.99 -11.63 -4.52
C LEU A 99 -4.20 -10.79 -4.12
N GLY A 100 -4.16 -9.46 -4.29
CA GLY A 100 -5.28 -8.58 -4.03
C GLY A 100 -6.49 -8.93 -4.88
N TYR A 101 -6.31 -9.13 -6.18
CA TYR A 101 -7.38 -9.58 -7.08
C TYR A 101 -7.83 -11.02 -6.78
N LEU A 102 -6.91 -11.91 -6.48
CA LEU A 102 -7.25 -13.30 -6.13
C LEU A 102 -8.14 -13.38 -4.89
N LEU A 103 -7.85 -12.57 -3.86
CA LEU A 103 -8.67 -12.50 -2.64
C LEU A 103 -10.05 -11.89 -2.88
N GLN A 104 -10.18 -11.00 -3.88
CA GLN A 104 -11.48 -10.45 -4.29
C GLN A 104 -12.33 -11.46 -5.07
N LEU A 105 -11.69 -12.41 -5.73
CA LEU A 105 -12.40 -13.48 -6.41
C LEU A 105 -13.18 -14.30 -5.37
N LYS A 106 -14.47 -14.00 -5.23
CA LYS A 106 -15.41 -14.83 -4.47
C LYS A 106 -15.61 -16.11 -5.28
N LEU A 107 -14.70 -17.07 -5.15
CA LEU A 107 -14.66 -18.32 -5.93
C LEU A 107 -16.02 -19.04 -5.96
N TYR A 108 -16.82 -18.91 -4.88
CA TYR A 108 -18.17 -19.49 -4.84
C TYR A 108 -19.14 -18.84 -5.85
N LYS A 109 -18.96 -17.52 -6.12
CA LYS A 109 -19.81 -16.82 -7.11
C LYS A 109 -19.46 -17.22 -8.54
N VAL A 110 -18.21 -17.59 -8.79
CA VAL A 110 -17.76 -18.07 -10.12
C VAL A 110 -18.48 -19.36 -10.51
N PHE A 111 -18.78 -20.22 -9.52
CA PHE A 111 -19.41 -21.51 -9.75
C PHE A 111 -20.95 -21.47 -9.71
N PHE A 112 -21.55 -20.46 -9.08
CA PHE A 112 -22.98 -20.47 -8.77
C PHE A 112 -23.78 -19.26 -9.27
N SER A 113 -23.19 -18.25 -9.91
CA SER A 113 -23.93 -17.08 -10.39
C SER A 113 -23.42 -16.56 -11.74
N GLU A 114 -24.37 -16.17 -12.58
CA GLU A 114 -24.17 -15.60 -13.93
C GLU A 114 -23.75 -14.13 -13.93
N ILE A 115 -23.28 -13.58 -12.80
CA ILE A 115 -22.92 -12.16 -12.68
C ILE A 115 -21.57 -11.91 -13.34
N PRO A 116 -21.42 -10.85 -14.16
CA PRO A 116 -20.16 -10.55 -14.83
C PRO A 116 -19.06 -10.28 -13.81
N LEU A 117 -18.09 -11.19 -13.76
CA LEU A 117 -16.96 -11.24 -12.84
C LEU A 117 -16.11 -9.94 -12.86
N PHE A 118 -16.13 -9.24 -13.99
CA PHE A 118 -15.28 -8.08 -14.24
C PHE A 118 -15.74 -6.79 -13.53
N THR A 119 -17.02 -6.57 -13.32
CA THR A 119 -17.53 -5.36 -12.67
C THR A 119 -17.21 -5.32 -11.18
N ASP A 120 -17.26 -6.48 -10.49
CA ASP A 120 -16.96 -6.58 -9.06
C ASP A 120 -15.45 -6.54 -8.77
N LEU A 121 -14.60 -6.96 -9.73
CA LEU A 121 -13.13 -6.98 -9.56
C LEU A 121 -12.51 -5.59 -9.56
N PHE A 122 -13.12 -4.64 -10.27
CA PHE A 122 -12.57 -3.28 -10.41
C PHE A 122 -13.27 -2.25 -9.53
N SER A 123 -14.38 -2.61 -8.86
CA SER A 123 -15.18 -1.67 -8.07
C SER A 123 -14.59 -1.33 -6.70
N ILE A 124 -13.72 -2.16 -6.13
CA ILE A 124 -13.17 -1.95 -4.79
C ILE A 124 -11.65 -2.11 -4.82
N PHE A 125 -10.94 -1.03 -4.51
CA PHE A 125 -9.48 -1.02 -4.43
C PHE A 125 -9.04 -1.37 -3.01
N HIS A 126 -8.56 -2.60 -2.79
CA HIS A 126 -8.13 -3.05 -1.47
C HIS A 126 -6.70 -2.62 -1.13
N VAL A 127 -6.39 -2.66 0.16
CA VAL A 127 -5.08 -2.29 0.72
C VAL A 127 -3.89 -2.98 0.00
N LEU A 128 -4.03 -4.27 -0.36
CA LEU A 128 -2.97 -4.99 -1.07
C LEU A 128 -2.70 -4.42 -2.47
N GLN A 129 -3.76 -4.08 -3.20
CA GLN A 129 -3.64 -3.48 -4.53
C GLN A 129 -3.02 -2.08 -4.44
N CYS A 130 -3.40 -1.31 -3.41
CA CYS A 130 -2.82 -0.01 -3.15
C CYS A 130 -1.32 -0.09 -2.85
N ILE A 131 -0.86 -1.06 -2.04
CA ILE A 131 0.56 -1.31 -1.78
C ILE A 131 1.28 -1.73 -3.06
N GLY A 132 0.69 -2.67 -3.81
CA GLY A 132 1.28 -3.20 -5.04
C GLY A 132 1.46 -2.11 -6.10
N SER A 133 0.42 -1.31 -6.34
CA SER A 133 0.47 -0.18 -7.29
C SER A 133 1.43 0.91 -6.85
N SER A 134 1.47 1.26 -5.55
CA SER A 134 2.41 2.25 -5.01
C SER A 134 3.86 1.83 -5.19
N LEU A 135 4.20 0.55 -4.98
CA LEU A 135 5.56 0.04 -5.22
C LEU A 135 5.96 0.17 -6.68
N ILE A 136 5.05 -0.17 -7.61
CA ILE A 136 5.30 -0.03 -9.05
C ILE A 136 5.45 1.45 -9.43
N LEU A 137 4.59 2.32 -8.88
CA LEU A 137 4.64 3.76 -9.12
C LEU A 137 5.98 4.36 -8.65
N ILE A 138 6.48 3.99 -7.46
CA ILE A 138 7.79 4.44 -6.97
C ILE A 138 8.90 4.00 -7.93
N VAL A 139 8.84 2.78 -8.47
CA VAL A 139 9.81 2.29 -9.47
C VAL A 139 9.75 3.14 -10.75
N CYS A 140 8.56 3.45 -11.25
CA CYS A 140 8.37 4.29 -12.42
C CYS A 140 8.92 5.72 -12.18
N ILE A 141 8.59 6.33 -11.03
CA ILE A 141 9.11 7.66 -10.65
C ILE A 141 10.63 7.64 -10.54
N TYR A 142 11.21 6.60 -9.93
CA TYR A 142 12.67 6.45 -9.83
C TYR A 142 13.34 6.37 -11.21
N LEU A 143 12.79 5.57 -12.12
CA LEU A 143 13.33 5.45 -13.48
C LEU A 143 13.20 6.77 -14.24
N PHE A 144 12.04 7.39 -14.19
CA PHE A 144 11.80 8.68 -14.81
C PHE A 144 12.76 9.75 -14.29
N ASN A 145 12.93 9.82 -12.96
CA ASN A 145 13.88 10.73 -12.34
C ASN A 145 15.32 10.47 -12.74
N THR A 146 15.73 9.20 -12.82
CA THR A 146 17.11 8.83 -13.14
C THR A 146 17.49 9.21 -14.56
N TYR A 147 16.55 9.11 -15.51
CA TYR A 147 16.82 9.37 -16.93
C TYR A 147 16.52 10.81 -17.36
N PHE A 148 15.51 11.44 -16.76
CA PHE A 148 15.03 12.76 -17.22
C PHE A 148 15.34 13.90 -16.26
N LEU A 149 14.95 13.78 -14.99
CA LEU A 149 14.98 14.92 -14.05
C LEU A 149 16.31 15.07 -13.31
N LYS A 150 16.98 13.96 -12.96
CA LYS A 150 18.24 13.92 -12.17
C LYS A 150 18.20 14.68 -10.84
N ILE A 151 17.02 14.82 -10.25
CA ILE A 151 16.78 15.49 -8.96
C ILE A 151 16.97 14.46 -7.83
N PRO A 152 17.34 14.86 -6.60
CA PRO A 152 17.35 13.94 -5.46
C PRO A 152 15.96 13.31 -5.27
N LEU A 153 15.89 11.97 -5.36
CA LEU A 153 14.61 11.24 -5.34
C LEU A 153 13.77 11.54 -4.10
N GLY A 154 14.41 11.74 -2.94
CA GLY A 154 13.71 12.09 -1.71
C GLY A 154 12.95 13.42 -1.82
N LEU A 155 13.57 14.43 -2.42
CA LEU A 155 12.93 15.72 -2.66
C LEU A 155 11.75 15.59 -3.64
N LEU A 156 11.94 14.84 -4.72
CA LEU A 156 10.88 14.59 -5.71
C LEU A 156 9.66 13.91 -5.07
N LEU A 157 9.89 12.84 -4.30
CA LEU A 157 8.81 12.13 -3.62
C LEU A 157 8.12 13.00 -2.55
N PHE A 158 8.88 13.84 -1.85
CA PHE A 158 8.33 14.78 -0.86
C PHE A 158 7.41 15.80 -1.52
N VAL A 159 7.86 16.43 -2.61
CA VAL A 159 7.06 17.42 -3.37
C VAL A 159 5.80 16.76 -3.95
N LEU A 160 5.93 15.57 -4.55
CA LEU A 160 4.76 14.82 -5.05
C LEU A 160 3.79 14.46 -3.92
N GLY A 161 4.29 14.05 -2.75
CA GLY A 161 3.47 13.75 -1.59
C GLY A 161 2.68 14.97 -1.11
N ILE A 162 3.32 16.14 -1.00
CA ILE A 162 2.65 17.41 -0.66
C ILE A 162 1.61 17.77 -1.73
N ALA A 163 1.96 17.65 -3.00
CA ALA A 163 1.04 17.98 -4.09
C ALA A 163 -0.23 17.12 -4.05
N VAL A 164 -0.09 15.81 -3.82
CA VAL A 164 -1.22 14.89 -3.64
C VAL A 164 -2.04 15.27 -2.41
N PHE A 165 -1.39 15.52 -1.27
CA PHE A 165 -2.07 15.89 -0.03
C PHE A 165 -2.89 17.17 -0.18
N LEU A 166 -2.32 18.23 -0.77
CA LEU A 166 -3.00 19.50 -0.99
C LEU A 166 -4.07 19.40 -2.09
N GLY A 167 -3.89 18.53 -3.07
CA GLY A 167 -4.85 18.31 -4.15
C GLY A 167 -6.04 17.44 -3.77
N THR A 168 -5.94 16.65 -2.70
CA THR A 168 -6.99 15.71 -2.27
C THR A 168 -8.34 16.39 -2.02
N PRO A 169 -8.46 17.53 -1.29
CA PRO A 169 -9.75 18.19 -1.08
C PRO A 169 -10.39 18.65 -2.40
N THR A 170 -9.58 19.16 -3.34
CA THR A 170 -10.06 19.59 -4.65
C THR A 170 -10.57 18.42 -5.47
N LEU A 171 -9.87 17.29 -5.44
CA LEU A 171 -10.27 16.06 -6.13
C LEU A 171 -11.56 15.46 -5.56
N LEU A 172 -11.73 15.50 -4.25
CA LEU A 172 -12.94 15.00 -3.59
C LEU A 172 -14.18 15.87 -3.88
N ASN A 173 -13.98 17.17 -4.12
CA ASN A 173 -15.06 18.10 -4.43
C ASN A 173 -15.40 18.17 -5.94
N LEU A 174 -14.64 17.50 -6.81
CA LEU A 174 -14.98 17.40 -8.22
C LEU A 174 -16.21 16.49 -8.36
N GLU A 175 -17.33 17.06 -8.81
CA GLU A 175 -18.46 16.27 -9.28
C GLU A 175 -18.03 15.55 -10.56
N TYR A 176 -17.86 14.24 -10.48
CA TYR A 176 -17.46 13.38 -11.60
C TYR A 176 -18.62 13.17 -12.58
N THR A 177 -19.14 14.23 -13.18
CA THR A 177 -20.13 14.14 -14.25
C THR A 177 -19.46 13.56 -15.50
N GLY A 178 -19.82 12.34 -15.85
CA GLY A 178 -19.34 11.67 -17.06
C GLY A 178 -18.22 10.62 -16.87
N VAL A 179 -17.86 10.31 -15.66
CA VAL A 179 -16.85 9.26 -15.37
C VAL A 179 -17.54 7.87 -15.42
N PRO A 180 -16.89 6.83 -15.97
CA PRO A 180 -17.43 5.47 -15.92
C PRO A 180 -17.73 5.04 -14.48
N LYS A 181 -18.86 4.38 -14.25
CA LYS A 181 -19.37 3.97 -12.92
C LYS A 181 -18.36 3.22 -12.04
N PHE A 182 -17.32 2.63 -12.61
CA PHE A 182 -16.29 1.93 -11.83
C PHE A 182 -15.34 2.90 -11.07
N LEU A 183 -15.29 4.19 -11.46
CA LEU A 183 -14.52 5.22 -10.76
C LEU A 183 -15.36 6.04 -9.77
N GLU A 184 -16.68 5.93 -9.85
CA GLU A 184 -17.62 6.63 -8.97
C GLU A 184 -17.63 6.06 -7.53
N ASN A 185 -17.11 4.85 -7.34
CA ASN A 185 -17.08 4.13 -6.05
C ASN A 185 -15.67 4.06 -5.41
N ILE A 186 -14.71 4.88 -5.87
CA ILE A 186 -13.38 5.03 -5.26
C ILE A 186 -13.36 6.24 -4.34
#